data_25938c42cf371c57841890ed68ca6ba8
#
_entry.id   25938c42cf371c57841890ed68ca6ba8
#
_cell.length_a   1.000
_cell.length_b   1.000
_cell.length_c   1.000
_cell.angle_alpha   90.00
_cell.angle_beta   90.00
_cell.angle_gamma   90.00
#
_symmetry.space_group_name_H-M   'P 1'
#
loop_
_entity.id
_entity.type
_entity.pdbx_description
1 polymer ?
#
loop_
_entity_poly.entity_id
_entity_poly.type
_entity_poly.pdbx_seq_one_letter_code
_entity_poly.pdbx_strand_id
1 'polypeptide(L)' 'LRKIQGISNLVTYLESVNYPVAAEQITELMLKRKIPHRKAYQDIVIFNLEHIDWWIAEQQKQQITENT' A
#
# COMPACT_ATOMS: atom_id res chain seq x y z
N LEU A 1 16.92 -3.28 -0.70
CA LEU A 1 15.74 -2.74 -1.34
C LEU A 1 14.67 -3.81 -1.44
N ARG A 2 13.57 -3.64 -0.71
CA ARG A 2 12.51 -4.64 -0.69
C ARG A 2 11.38 -4.21 -1.63
N LYS A 3 11.13 -5.03 -2.63
CA LYS A 3 10.06 -4.78 -3.58
C LYS A 3 9.19 -6.01 -3.73
N ILE A 4 7.90 -5.79 -3.92
CA ILE A 4 6.98 -6.88 -4.22
C ILE A 4 6.19 -6.53 -5.48
N GLN A 5 5.71 -7.57 -6.13
CA GLN A 5 5.01 -7.43 -7.39
C GLN A 5 3.57 -7.91 -7.23
N GLY A 6 2.64 -7.08 -7.67
CA GLY A 6 1.24 -7.45 -7.71
C GLY A 6 0.47 -7.10 -6.45
N ILE A 7 -0.84 -6.84 -6.62
CA ILE A 7 -1.71 -6.44 -5.52
C ILE A 7 -1.87 -7.56 -4.50
N SER A 8 -1.94 -8.80 -4.99
CA SER A 8 -2.13 -9.96 -4.12
C SER A 8 -0.99 -10.08 -3.10
N ASN A 9 0.24 -9.88 -3.56
CA ASN A 9 1.39 -9.94 -2.66
C ASN A 9 1.40 -8.78 -1.68
N LEU A 10 0.93 -7.62 -2.11
CA LEU A 10 0.82 -6.50 -1.19
C LEU A 10 -0.22 -6.76 -0.11
N VAL A 11 -1.34 -7.36 -0.46
CA VAL A 11 -2.36 -7.73 0.52
C VAL A 11 -1.75 -8.63 1.59
N THR A 12 -0.98 -9.64 1.16
CA THR A 12 -0.33 -10.55 2.08
C THR A 12 0.65 -9.81 3.01
N TYR A 13 1.43 -8.91 2.43
CA TYR A 13 2.38 -8.13 3.24
C TYR A 13 1.66 -7.27 4.26
N LEU A 14 0.60 -6.59 3.85
CA LEU A 14 -0.14 -5.72 4.75
C LEU A 14 -0.78 -6.49 5.90
N GLU A 15 -1.25 -7.69 5.62
CA GLU A 15 -1.77 -8.55 6.68
C GLU A 15 -0.67 -8.92 7.67
N SER A 16 0.54 -9.15 7.17
CA SER A 16 1.66 -9.56 8.03
C SER A 16 2.12 -8.44 8.95
N VAL A 17 1.87 -7.18 8.58
CA VAL A 17 2.24 -6.04 9.43
C VAL A 17 1.04 -5.47 10.16
N ASN A 18 -0.03 -6.25 10.24
CA ASN A 18 -1.22 -5.90 11.01
C ASN A 18 -1.94 -4.64 10.50
N TYR A 19 -1.95 -4.48 9.20
CA TYR A 19 -2.66 -3.38 8.56
C TYR A 19 -3.44 -3.93 7.35
N PRO A 20 -4.43 -4.79 7.58
CA PRO A 20 -5.11 -5.48 6.48
C PRO A 20 -5.91 -4.50 5.61
N VAL A 21 -5.74 -4.64 4.30
CA VAL A 21 -6.45 -3.85 3.32
C VAL A 21 -6.88 -4.79 2.20
N ALA A 22 -8.13 -4.68 1.79
CA ALA A 22 -8.65 -5.54 0.72
C ALA A 22 -8.05 -5.14 -0.64
N ALA A 23 -7.95 -6.12 -1.54
CA ALA A 23 -7.41 -5.88 -2.87
C ALA A 23 -8.18 -4.78 -3.61
N GLU A 24 -9.49 -4.74 -3.44
CA GLU A 24 -10.33 -3.72 -4.07
C GLU A 24 -9.98 -2.33 -3.57
N GLN A 25 -9.69 -2.20 -2.29
CA GLN A 25 -9.30 -0.93 -1.71
C GLN A 25 -7.94 -0.48 -2.23
N ILE A 26 -7.02 -1.43 -2.41
CA ILE A 26 -5.71 -1.10 -2.96
C ILE A 26 -5.86 -0.59 -4.39
N THR A 27 -6.68 -1.26 -5.19
CA THR A 27 -6.93 -0.83 -6.56
C THR A 27 -7.48 0.60 -6.59
N GLU A 28 -8.41 0.89 -5.70
CA GLU A 28 -9.00 2.22 -5.64
C GLU A 28 -7.98 3.26 -5.21
N LEU A 29 -7.15 2.93 -4.23
CA LEU A 29 -6.09 3.83 -3.80
C LEU A 29 -5.09 4.11 -4.91
N MET A 30 -4.80 3.11 -5.73
CA MET A 30 -3.91 3.29 -6.88
C MET A 30 -4.53 4.23 -7.91
N LEU A 31 -5.81 4.06 -8.18
CA LEU A 31 -6.51 4.91 -9.14
C LEU A 31 -6.54 6.36 -8.67
N LYS A 32 -6.65 6.57 -7.39
CA LYS A 32 -6.67 7.91 -6.79
C LYS A 32 -5.28 8.43 -6.48
N ARG A 33 -4.25 7.64 -6.78
CA ARG A 33 -2.85 7.97 -6.52
C ARG A 33 -2.59 8.30 -5.06
N LYS A 34 -3.19 7.50 -4.18
CA LYS A 34 -3.04 7.70 -2.73
C LYS A 34 -2.17 6.64 -2.08
N ILE A 35 -1.59 5.73 -2.86
CA ILE A 35 -0.70 4.71 -2.34
C ILE A 35 0.54 4.65 -3.24
N PRO A 36 1.75 4.56 -2.65
CA PRO A 36 2.97 4.47 -3.45
C PRO A 36 2.99 3.20 -4.30
N HIS A 37 3.09 3.36 -5.60
CA HIS A 37 3.14 2.22 -6.51
C HIS A 37 3.82 2.64 -7.80
N ARG A 38 4.24 1.64 -8.56
CA ARG A 38 4.89 1.89 -9.84
C ARG A 38 4.47 0.81 -10.83
N LYS A 39 4.11 1.21 -12.04
CA LYS A 39 3.82 0.27 -13.11
C LYS A 39 5.11 -0.02 -13.87
N ALA A 40 5.46 -1.30 -13.97
CA ALA A 40 6.68 -1.70 -14.67
C ALA A 40 6.40 -2.00 -16.12
N TYR A 41 5.65 -3.07 -16.40
CA TYR A 41 5.28 -3.47 -17.74
C TYR A 41 3.80 -3.73 -17.79
N GLN A 42 3.12 -3.23 -18.81
CA GLN A 42 1.72 -3.54 -19.01
C GLN A 42 0.93 -3.43 -17.70
N ASP A 43 0.49 -4.58 -17.18
CA ASP A 43 -0.33 -4.60 -15.98
C ASP A 43 0.44 -4.92 -14.71
N ILE A 44 1.76 -5.02 -14.80
CA ILE A 44 2.58 -5.37 -13.65
C ILE A 44 2.77 -4.14 -12.76
N VAL A 45 2.38 -4.27 -11.50
CA VAL A 45 2.53 -3.21 -10.51
C VAL A 45 3.58 -3.64 -9.49
N ILE A 46 4.48 -2.73 -9.15
CA ILE A 46 5.53 -2.98 -8.19
C ILE A 46 5.38 -2.02 -7.01
N PHE A 47 5.50 -2.56 -5.82
CA PHE A 47 5.47 -1.77 -4.59
C PHE A 47 6.82 -1.84 -3.90
N ASN A 48 7.36 -0.69 -3.55
CA ASN A 48 8.55 -0.61 -2.72
C ASN A 48 8.10 -0.68 -1.27
N LEU A 49 8.50 -1.72 -0.55
CA LEU A 49 8.00 -1.95 0.81
C LEU A 49 8.41 -0.85 1.77
N GLU A 50 9.52 -0.20 1.54
CA GLU A 50 9.93 0.92 2.38
C GLU A 50 8.97 2.10 2.23
N HIS A 51 8.52 2.35 1.01
CA HIS A 51 7.51 3.38 0.77
C HIS A 51 6.16 2.97 1.34
N ILE A 52 5.84 1.69 1.27
CA ILE A 52 4.59 1.19 1.84
C ILE A 52 4.61 1.32 3.37
N ASP A 53 5.74 1.01 3.99
CA ASP A 53 5.86 1.17 5.45
C ASP A 53 5.66 2.62 5.85
N TRP A 54 6.24 3.55 5.11
CA TRP A 54 6.05 4.97 5.35
C TRP A 54 4.58 5.36 5.17
N TRP A 55 3.96 4.83 4.11
CA TRP A 55 2.55 5.13 3.84
C TRP A 55 1.65 4.65 4.97
N ILE A 56 1.92 3.44 5.49
CA ILE A 56 1.16 2.91 6.63
C ILE A 56 1.29 3.85 7.83
N ALA A 57 2.49 4.27 8.12
CA ALA A 57 2.73 5.17 9.25
C ALA A 57 1.97 6.48 9.08
N GLU A 58 1.91 7.01 7.88
CA GLU A 58 1.16 8.25 7.61
C GLU A 58 -0.33 8.04 7.78
N GLN A 59 -0.87 6.89 7.37
CA GLN A 59 -2.28 6.61 7.56
C GLN A 59 -2.65 6.54 9.03
N GLN A 60 -1.82 5.86 9.81
CA GLN A 60 -2.07 5.76 11.25
C GLN A 60 -1.96 7.11 11.93
N LYS A 61 -1.03 7.92 11.49
CA LYS A 61 -0.85 9.26 12.03
C LYS A 61 -2.07 10.13 11.76
N GLN A 62 -2.63 10.03 10.56
CA GLN A 62 -3.83 10.78 10.20
C GLN A 62 -5.03 10.39 11.05
N GLN A 63 -5.15 9.10 11.34
CA GLN A 63 -6.24 8.62 12.18
C GLN A 63 -6.14 9.21 13.60
N ILE A 64 -4.95 9.28 14.13
CA ILE A 64 -4.73 9.87 15.45
C ILE A 64 -5.10 11.33 15.43
N THR A 65 -4.74 12.04 14.38
CA THR A 65 -5.04 13.46 14.24
C THR A 65 -6.54 13.70 14.19
N GLU A 66 -7.29 12.85 13.53
CA GLU A 66 -8.73 12.99 13.41
C GLU A 66 -9.44 12.86 14.75
N ASN A 67 -8.85 12.11 15.66
CA ASN A 67 -9.47 11.86 16.95
C ASN A 67 -9.24 12.98 17.96
N THR A 68 -8.46 13.96 17.57
CA THR A 68 -8.24 15.10 18.44
C THR A 68 -9.06 16.29 17.98
#